data_b028710b5d9559dd5392b9a829f3ec2a
#
_entry.id   b028710b5d9559dd5392b9a829f3ec2a
#
_cell.length_a   1.000
_cell.length_b   1.000
_cell.length_c   1.000
_cell.angle_alpha   90.00
_cell.angle_beta   90.00
_cell.angle_gamma   90.00
#
_symmetry.space_group_name_H-M   'P 1'
#
loop_
_entity.id
_entity.type
_entity.pdbx_description
1 polymer ?
#
loop_
_entity_poly.entity_id
_entity_poly.type
_entity_poly.pdbx_seq_one_letter_code
_entity_poly.pdbx_strand_id
1 'polypeptide(L)'
;MEHSISRGMVILGVLLAVGMSAAAFIFGVQAKQIGATQQTITVKGVAEKAVDATNAEWSVTLKSRGEDFASALANLRREKPALEGFLAQYGFKAEALSYGAEDVQVHYETITNEQGREQSVPRGYDASMTVFVKTEDLQKVQEARDKIIDYQAQGHALDVGEVRFMVGNL
;
A
#
# COMPACT_ATOMS: atom_id res chain seq x y z
N MET A 1 3.60 21.35 87.23
CA MET A 1 3.83 21.77 85.82
C MET A 1 3.73 20.64 84.81
N GLU A 2 3.87 19.37 85.22
CA GLU A 2 3.84 18.21 84.32
C GLU A 2 2.48 17.90 83.67
N HIS A 3 1.36 18.15 84.38
CA HIS A 3 0.03 17.85 83.83
C HIS A 3 -0.44 18.77 82.68
N SER A 4 0.14 19.98 82.55
CA SER A 4 -0.23 20.91 81.46
C SER A 4 0.48 20.53 80.13
N ILE A 5 1.73 20.05 80.23
CA ILE A 5 2.50 19.58 79.05
C ILE A 5 1.88 18.32 78.48
N SER A 6 1.45 17.42 79.29
CA SER A 6 0.77 16.16 78.86
C SER A 6 -0.55 16.44 78.13
N ARG A 7 -1.35 17.37 78.60
CA ARG A 7 -2.60 17.77 77.91
C ARG A 7 -2.37 18.45 76.61
N GLY A 8 -1.33 19.32 76.52
CA GLY A 8 -0.96 19.95 75.26
C GLY A 8 -0.47 18.95 74.20
N MET A 9 0.33 17.93 74.59
CA MET A 9 0.75 16.88 73.70
C MET A 9 -0.40 16.01 73.17
N VAL A 10 -1.37 15.68 74.02
CA VAL A 10 -2.57 14.93 73.62
C VAL A 10 -3.40 15.73 72.62
N ILE A 11 -3.62 17.02 72.89
CA ILE A 11 -4.37 17.88 71.97
C ILE A 11 -3.65 18.01 70.64
N LEU A 12 -2.32 18.17 70.62
CA LEU A 12 -1.54 18.22 69.42
C LEU A 12 -1.62 16.93 68.63
N GLY A 13 -1.55 15.77 69.28
CA GLY A 13 -1.70 14.47 68.67
C GLY A 13 -3.07 14.23 68.01
N VAL A 14 -4.13 14.69 68.69
CA VAL A 14 -5.48 14.60 68.13
C VAL A 14 -5.65 15.49 66.92
N LEU A 15 -5.14 16.73 66.96
CA LEU A 15 -5.20 17.67 65.83
C LEU A 15 -4.42 17.14 64.64
N LEU A 16 -3.25 16.57 64.87
CA LEU A 16 -2.47 15.92 63.77
C LEU A 16 -3.20 14.71 63.18
N ALA A 17 -3.80 13.87 64.00
CA ALA A 17 -4.55 12.69 63.52
C ALA A 17 -5.77 13.11 62.70
N VAL A 18 -6.52 14.12 63.13
CA VAL A 18 -7.66 14.65 62.36
C VAL A 18 -7.20 15.29 61.07
N GLY A 19 -6.10 16.09 61.07
CA GLY A 19 -5.55 16.72 59.91
C GLY A 19 -5.06 15.71 58.86
N MET A 20 -4.35 14.65 59.28
CA MET A 20 -3.89 13.61 58.40
C MET A 20 -5.07 12.76 57.82
N SER A 21 -6.09 12.51 58.61
CA SER A 21 -7.30 11.78 58.14
C SER A 21 -8.07 12.59 57.10
N ALA A 22 -8.22 13.89 57.32
CA ALA A 22 -8.85 14.80 56.37
C ALA A 22 -8.05 14.94 55.06
N ALA A 23 -6.73 15.03 55.17
CA ALA A 23 -5.86 15.06 53.98
C ALA A 23 -5.94 13.78 53.18
N ALA A 24 -5.92 12.58 53.83
CA ALA A 24 -6.03 11.31 53.18
C ALA A 24 -7.40 11.13 52.46
N PHE A 25 -8.46 11.64 53.08
CA PHE A 25 -9.81 11.61 52.50
C PHE A 25 -9.88 12.48 51.24
N ILE A 26 -9.35 13.71 51.27
CA ILE A 26 -9.31 14.60 50.12
C ILE A 26 -8.47 14.00 48.98
N PHE A 27 -7.30 13.43 49.28
CA PHE A 27 -6.47 12.74 48.29
C PHE A 27 -7.17 11.53 47.68
N GLY A 28 -7.89 10.75 48.47
CA GLY A 28 -8.65 9.58 48.01
C GLY A 28 -9.79 9.95 47.05
N VAL A 29 -10.48 11.06 47.31
CA VAL A 29 -11.54 11.56 46.40
C VAL A 29 -10.95 12.11 45.11
N GLN A 30 -9.84 12.84 45.18
CA GLN A 30 -9.15 13.36 43.99
C GLN A 30 -8.54 12.24 43.12
N ALA A 31 -7.98 11.21 43.74
CA ALA A 31 -7.42 10.05 43.02
C ALA A 31 -8.49 9.28 42.23
N LYS A 32 -9.71 9.21 42.74
CA LYS A 32 -10.86 8.62 42.01
C LYS A 32 -11.23 9.43 40.76
N GLN A 33 -11.10 10.75 40.81
CA GLN A 33 -11.35 11.61 39.62
C GLN A 33 -10.24 11.53 38.58
N ILE A 34 -8.99 11.32 38.98
CA ILE A 34 -7.87 11.12 38.06
C ILE A 34 -7.93 9.75 37.38
N GLY A 35 -8.40 8.71 38.07
CA GLY A 35 -8.61 7.38 37.50
C GLY A 35 -9.82 7.28 36.56
N ALA A 36 -10.74 8.25 36.62
CA ALA A 36 -11.89 8.34 35.72
C ALA A 36 -11.62 9.16 34.45
N THR A 37 -10.36 9.53 34.17
CA THR A 37 -10.00 10.14 32.90
C THR A 37 -10.21 9.09 31.81
N GLN A 38 -11.42 9.07 31.29
CA GLN A 38 -11.81 8.65 29.95
C GLN A 38 -10.80 7.69 29.25
N GLN A 39 -10.90 6.42 29.56
CA GLN A 39 -10.59 5.42 28.57
C GLN A 39 -11.62 5.58 27.45
N THR A 40 -11.42 6.55 26.57
CA THR A 40 -12.13 6.61 25.31
C THR A 40 -11.59 5.45 24.49
N ILE A 41 -12.27 4.32 24.56
CA ILE A 41 -12.05 3.22 23.62
C ILE A 41 -12.62 3.74 22.31
N THR A 42 -11.75 4.29 21.44
CA THR A 42 -12.11 4.57 20.07
C THR A 42 -12.20 3.22 19.34
N VAL A 43 -13.39 2.61 19.38
CA VAL A 43 -13.70 1.48 18.52
C VAL A 43 -13.86 2.04 17.11
N LYS A 44 -12.82 1.96 16.29
CA LYS A 44 -12.97 2.08 14.84
C LYS A 44 -13.72 0.83 14.39
N GLY A 45 -15.02 0.91 14.33
CA GLY A 45 -15.85 -0.06 13.66
C GLY A 45 -15.55 0.07 12.16
N VAL A 46 -14.83 -0.87 11.57
CA VAL A 46 -14.79 -1.07 10.13
C VAL A 46 -16.11 -1.77 9.81
N ALA A 47 -17.06 -1.05 9.25
CA ALA A 47 -18.23 -1.67 8.64
C ALA A 47 -17.77 -2.18 7.27
N GLU A 48 -17.42 -3.45 7.14
CA GLU A 48 -17.25 -4.10 5.87
C GLU A 48 -18.66 -4.39 5.31
N LYS A 49 -19.04 -3.62 4.30
CA LYS A 49 -20.17 -3.93 3.45
C LYS A 49 -19.60 -4.70 2.26
N ALA A 50 -19.96 -5.98 2.13
CA ALA A 50 -19.70 -6.70 0.90
C ALA A 50 -20.46 -6.00 -0.23
N VAL A 51 -19.73 -5.39 -1.15
CA VAL A 51 -20.27 -4.74 -2.34
C VAL A 51 -19.65 -5.45 -3.53
N ASP A 52 -20.49 -5.93 -4.43
CA ASP A 52 -20.02 -6.53 -5.66
C ASP A 52 -19.27 -5.48 -6.50
N ALA A 53 -18.10 -5.82 -6.97
CA ALA A 53 -17.33 -4.97 -7.86
C ALA A 53 -18.10 -4.82 -9.17
N THR A 54 -18.25 -3.59 -9.64
CA THR A 54 -18.94 -3.27 -10.89
C THR A 54 -17.96 -2.97 -12.01
N ASN A 55 -16.71 -2.67 -11.68
CA ASN A 55 -15.67 -2.31 -12.63
C ASN A 55 -14.38 -3.02 -12.30
N ALA A 56 -13.60 -3.36 -13.31
CA ALA A 56 -12.22 -3.84 -13.19
C ALA A 56 -11.29 -2.92 -13.97
N GLU A 57 -10.13 -2.67 -13.37
CA GLU A 57 -8.97 -2.08 -14.03
C GLU A 57 -7.82 -3.08 -13.99
N TRP A 58 -7.30 -3.43 -15.15
CA TRP A 58 -6.19 -4.36 -15.31
C TRP A 58 -5.06 -3.65 -16.02
N SER A 59 -3.83 -3.79 -15.53
CA SER A 59 -2.64 -3.22 -16.14
C SER A 59 -1.75 -4.29 -16.75
N VAL A 60 -1.29 -4.05 -17.96
CA VAL A 60 -0.32 -4.88 -18.66
C VAL A 60 0.81 -3.99 -19.14
N THR A 61 2.03 -4.26 -18.68
CA THR A 61 3.20 -3.49 -19.08
C THR A 61 3.95 -4.23 -20.17
N LEU A 62 3.98 -3.65 -21.36
CA LEU A 62 4.76 -4.10 -22.48
C LEU A 62 6.22 -3.71 -22.26
N LYS A 63 7.15 -4.64 -22.51
CA LYS A 63 8.59 -4.43 -22.37
C LYS A 63 9.30 -4.78 -23.68
N SER A 64 10.35 -4.05 -23.97
CA SER A 64 11.25 -4.36 -25.07
C SER A 64 12.67 -3.94 -24.73
N ARG A 65 13.62 -4.41 -25.51
CA ARG A 65 15.03 -4.06 -25.37
C ARG A 65 15.61 -3.68 -26.71
N GLY A 66 16.61 -2.80 -26.70
CA GLY A 66 17.40 -2.41 -27.86
C GLY A 66 18.85 -2.11 -27.51
N GLU A 67 19.73 -2.10 -28.49
CA GLU A 67 21.14 -1.74 -28.30
C GLU A 67 21.31 -0.23 -28.00
N ASP A 68 20.41 0.57 -28.54
CA ASP A 68 20.33 2.01 -28.31
C ASP A 68 18.89 2.45 -27.97
N PHE A 69 18.75 3.71 -27.57
CA PHE A 69 17.47 4.32 -27.20
C PHE A 69 16.43 4.20 -28.33
N ALA A 70 16.83 4.48 -29.57
CA ALA A 70 15.92 4.52 -30.70
C ALA A 70 15.42 3.11 -31.06
N SER A 71 16.30 2.11 -31.04
CA SER A 71 15.94 0.71 -31.31
C SER A 71 15.06 0.12 -30.22
N ALA A 72 15.32 0.41 -28.93
CA ALA A 72 14.46 -0.02 -27.82
C ALA A 72 13.05 0.54 -27.98
N LEU A 73 12.93 1.84 -28.28
CA LEU A 73 11.63 2.49 -28.49
C LEU A 73 10.92 1.97 -29.74
N ALA A 74 11.64 1.75 -30.85
CA ALA A 74 11.07 1.20 -32.07
C ALA A 74 10.54 -0.23 -31.86
N ASN A 75 11.27 -1.05 -31.11
CA ASN A 75 10.83 -2.40 -30.74
C ASN A 75 9.55 -2.37 -29.89
N LEU A 76 9.48 -1.48 -28.88
CA LEU A 76 8.29 -1.30 -28.05
C LEU A 76 7.06 -0.95 -28.92
N ARG A 77 7.22 0.03 -29.83
CA ARG A 77 6.14 0.48 -30.72
C ARG A 77 5.70 -0.58 -31.73
N ARG A 78 6.61 -1.46 -32.14
CA ARG A 78 6.29 -2.60 -33.01
C ARG A 78 5.48 -3.68 -32.31
N GLU A 79 5.71 -3.92 -31.01
CA GLU A 79 4.99 -4.90 -30.20
C GLU A 79 3.60 -4.38 -29.76
N LYS A 80 3.39 -3.09 -29.68
CA LYS A 80 2.13 -2.48 -29.24
C LYS A 80 0.89 -2.99 -30.00
N PRO A 81 0.85 -3.02 -31.35
CA PRO A 81 -0.30 -3.52 -32.09
C PRO A 81 -0.61 -4.99 -31.85
N ALA A 82 0.41 -5.80 -31.55
CA ALA A 82 0.24 -7.21 -31.24
C ALA A 82 -0.52 -7.40 -29.89
N LEU A 83 -0.16 -6.62 -28.87
CA LEU A 83 -0.87 -6.60 -27.60
C LEU A 83 -2.31 -6.07 -27.75
N GLU A 84 -2.52 -5.00 -28.54
CA GLU A 84 -3.86 -4.47 -28.87
C GLU A 84 -4.71 -5.52 -29.58
N GLY A 85 -4.13 -6.27 -30.53
CA GLY A 85 -4.78 -7.38 -31.21
C GLY A 85 -5.17 -8.52 -30.26
N PHE A 86 -4.30 -8.87 -29.32
CA PHE A 86 -4.60 -9.84 -28.28
C PHE A 86 -5.78 -9.37 -27.42
N LEU A 87 -5.74 -8.13 -26.92
CA LEU A 87 -6.82 -7.60 -26.08
C LEU A 87 -8.15 -7.52 -26.84
N ALA A 88 -8.11 -7.16 -28.13
CA ALA A 88 -9.30 -7.10 -28.99
C ALA A 88 -9.96 -8.48 -29.17
N GLN A 89 -9.19 -9.59 -29.22
CA GLN A 89 -9.73 -10.96 -29.31
C GLN A 89 -10.59 -11.31 -28.08
N TYR A 90 -10.29 -10.73 -26.91
CA TYR A 90 -11.08 -10.90 -25.68
C TYR A 90 -12.17 -9.83 -25.53
N GLY A 91 -12.42 -9.05 -26.59
CA GLY A 91 -13.51 -8.09 -26.64
C GLY A 91 -13.24 -6.74 -25.98
N PHE A 92 -11.98 -6.42 -25.71
CA PHE A 92 -11.60 -5.09 -25.25
C PHE A 92 -11.45 -4.15 -26.45
N LYS A 93 -12.35 -3.19 -26.56
CA LYS A 93 -12.31 -2.17 -27.60
C LYS A 93 -11.27 -1.11 -27.29
N ALA A 94 -10.81 -0.38 -28.29
CA ALA A 94 -9.83 0.68 -28.14
C ALA A 94 -10.23 1.75 -27.10
N GLU A 95 -11.55 2.00 -26.95
CA GLU A 95 -12.10 2.95 -25.97
C GLU A 95 -11.92 2.49 -24.51
N ALA A 96 -11.79 1.17 -24.29
CA ALA A 96 -11.54 0.56 -22.99
C ALA A 96 -10.04 0.58 -22.61
N LEU A 97 -9.18 0.95 -23.56
CA LEU A 97 -7.73 0.96 -23.38
C LEU A 97 -7.24 2.38 -23.14
N SER A 98 -6.40 2.54 -22.12
CA SER A 98 -5.64 3.77 -21.91
C SER A 98 -4.16 3.43 -21.78
N TYR A 99 -3.31 4.34 -22.25
CA TYR A 99 -1.89 4.12 -22.38
C TYR A 99 -1.11 5.03 -21.43
N GLY A 100 -0.20 4.43 -20.69
CA GLY A 100 0.81 5.20 -19.95
C GLY A 100 1.85 5.82 -20.86
N ALA A 101 2.75 6.59 -20.29
CA ALA A 101 3.89 7.13 -21.02
C ALA A 101 4.84 6.01 -21.46
N GLU A 102 5.45 6.17 -22.61
CA GLU A 102 6.59 5.35 -23.03
C GLU A 102 7.81 5.77 -22.19
N ASP A 103 8.47 4.81 -21.55
CA ASP A 103 9.68 5.01 -20.76
C ASP A 103 10.83 4.21 -21.34
N VAL A 104 12.01 4.82 -21.41
CA VAL A 104 13.22 4.18 -21.92
C VAL A 104 14.37 4.47 -20.98
N GLN A 105 14.95 3.42 -20.42
CA GLN A 105 16.03 3.49 -19.45
C GLN A 105 17.25 2.70 -19.91
N VAL A 106 18.45 3.09 -19.44
CA VAL A 106 19.67 2.32 -19.67
C VAL A 106 19.58 0.99 -18.96
N HIS A 107 19.79 -0.10 -19.68
CA HIS A 107 19.90 -1.42 -19.12
C HIS A 107 21.32 -1.65 -18.60
N TYR A 108 21.45 -2.07 -17.35
CA TYR A 108 22.72 -2.42 -16.72
C TYR A 108 22.80 -3.91 -16.47
N GLU A 109 23.93 -4.50 -16.82
CA GLU A 109 24.25 -5.90 -16.53
C GLU A 109 25.37 -5.94 -15.49
N THR A 110 25.22 -6.78 -14.49
CA THR A 110 26.28 -7.02 -13.50
C THR A 110 27.21 -8.10 -14.02
N ILE A 111 28.46 -7.75 -14.25
CA ILE A 111 29.53 -8.66 -14.63
C ILE A 111 30.58 -8.78 -13.54
N THR A 112 31.17 -9.97 -13.42
CA THR A 112 32.32 -10.18 -12.51
C THR A 112 33.60 -9.96 -13.30
N ASN A 113 34.45 -9.02 -12.84
CA ASN A 113 35.73 -8.76 -13.48
C ASN A 113 36.78 -9.85 -13.13
N GLU A 114 37.94 -9.81 -13.78
CA GLU A 114 39.03 -10.77 -13.58
C GLU A 114 39.53 -10.83 -12.13
N GLN A 115 39.26 -9.82 -11.30
CA GLN A 115 39.63 -9.76 -9.89
C GLN A 115 38.53 -10.27 -8.96
N GLY A 116 37.43 -10.85 -9.51
CA GLY A 116 36.31 -11.39 -8.73
C GLY A 116 35.37 -10.31 -8.17
N ARG A 117 35.42 -9.07 -8.66
CA ARG A 117 34.54 -7.98 -8.23
C ARG A 117 33.39 -7.79 -9.21
N GLU A 118 32.20 -7.59 -8.66
CA GLU A 118 31.02 -7.23 -9.45
C GLU A 118 31.13 -5.80 -9.96
N GLN A 119 30.84 -5.62 -11.24
CA GLN A 119 30.80 -4.33 -11.91
C GLN A 119 29.51 -4.24 -12.74
N SER A 120 28.76 -3.15 -12.57
CA SER A 120 27.59 -2.86 -13.39
C SER A 120 28.02 -2.11 -14.66
N VAL A 121 27.73 -2.69 -15.81
CA VAL A 121 28.07 -2.10 -17.13
C VAL A 121 26.80 -1.87 -17.93
N PRO A 122 26.70 -0.77 -18.69
CA PRO A 122 25.56 -0.53 -19.56
C PRO A 122 25.56 -1.53 -20.73
N ARG A 123 24.39 -2.14 -21.00
CA ARG A 123 24.17 -3.15 -22.04
C ARG A 123 22.91 -2.87 -22.86
N GLY A 124 22.81 -1.67 -23.38
CA GLY A 124 21.66 -1.25 -24.17
C GLY A 124 20.59 -0.51 -23.36
N TYR A 125 19.36 -0.60 -23.81
CA TYR A 125 18.22 0.13 -23.24
C TYR A 125 17.02 -0.77 -23.12
N ASP A 126 16.32 -0.64 -22.02
CA ASP A 126 15.00 -1.23 -21.79
C ASP A 126 13.92 -0.16 -22.02
N ALA A 127 12.92 -0.50 -22.83
CA ALA A 127 11.76 0.34 -23.06
C ALA A 127 10.50 -0.33 -22.51
N SER A 128 9.61 0.45 -21.95
CA SER A 128 8.35 -0.06 -21.37
C SER A 128 7.18 0.92 -21.57
N MET A 129 5.98 0.37 -21.61
CA MET A 129 4.73 1.12 -21.64
C MET A 129 3.62 0.30 -20.98
N THR A 130 2.87 0.90 -20.09
CA THR A 130 1.73 0.24 -19.46
C THR A 130 0.44 0.54 -20.21
N VAL A 131 -0.31 -0.51 -20.49
CA VAL A 131 -1.67 -0.44 -21.03
C VAL A 131 -2.64 -0.75 -19.90
N PHE A 132 -3.58 0.14 -19.67
CA PHE A 132 -4.65 -0.04 -18.69
C PHE A 132 -5.93 -0.41 -19.41
N VAL A 133 -6.54 -1.50 -18.99
CA VAL A 133 -7.81 -2.00 -19.51
C VAL A 133 -8.88 -1.72 -18.46
N LYS A 134 -9.91 -0.94 -18.82
CA LYS A 134 -11.05 -0.64 -17.95
C LYS A 134 -12.31 -1.28 -18.52
N THR A 135 -13.03 -2.03 -17.69
CA THR A 135 -14.22 -2.73 -18.11
C THR A 135 -15.18 -3.01 -16.95
N GLU A 136 -16.46 -3.11 -17.26
CA GLU A 136 -17.52 -3.60 -16.36
C GLU A 136 -17.67 -5.14 -16.45
N ASP A 137 -17.10 -5.75 -17.50
CA ASP A 137 -17.16 -7.19 -17.72
C ASP A 137 -15.97 -7.89 -17.06
N LEU A 138 -16.18 -8.33 -15.83
CA LEU A 138 -15.15 -8.96 -15.01
C LEU A 138 -14.72 -10.33 -15.57
N GLN A 139 -15.61 -11.03 -16.27
CA GLN A 139 -15.32 -12.34 -16.82
C GLN A 139 -14.30 -12.24 -17.96
N LYS A 140 -14.44 -11.24 -18.84
CA LYS A 140 -13.48 -11.01 -19.94
C LYS A 140 -12.06 -10.75 -19.43
N VAL A 141 -11.92 -10.00 -18.34
CA VAL A 141 -10.61 -9.76 -17.73
C VAL A 141 -9.99 -11.06 -17.26
N GLN A 142 -10.79 -11.90 -16.63
CA GLN A 142 -10.32 -13.18 -16.11
C GLN A 142 -9.89 -14.13 -17.25
N GLU A 143 -10.69 -14.24 -18.31
CA GLU A 143 -10.36 -15.03 -19.50
C GLU A 143 -9.08 -14.54 -20.20
N ALA A 144 -8.96 -13.23 -20.42
CA ALA A 144 -7.76 -12.64 -21.02
C ALA A 144 -6.52 -12.86 -20.14
N ARG A 145 -6.65 -12.72 -18.82
CA ARG A 145 -5.57 -12.94 -17.86
C ARG A 145 -5.10 -14.39 -17.87
N ASP A 146 -6.00 -15.34 -17.93
CA ASP A 146 -5.65 -16.76 -17.98
C ASP A 146 -4.87 -17.12 -19.28
N LYS A 147 -5.10 -16.39 -20.35
CA LYS A 147 -4.47 -16.59 -21.66
C LYS A 147 -3.24 -15.73 -21.93
N ILE A 148 -2.99 -14.71 -21.12
CA ILE A 148 -1.83 -13.83 -21.36
C ILE A 148 -0.50 -14.57 -21.16
N ILE A 149 -0.48 -15.62 -20.36
CA ILE A 149 0.70 -16.47 -20.17
C ILE A 149 1.03 -17.19 -21.47
N ASP A 150 0.02 -17.68 -22.18
CA ASP A 150 0.19 -18.32 -23.50
C ASP A 150 0.72 -17.31 -24.53
N TYR A 151 0.28 -16.06 -24.43
CA TYR A 151 0.77 -14.96 -25.27
C TYR A 151 2.23 -14.60 -24.95
N GLN A 152 2.61 -14.56 -23.67
CA GLN A 152 4.02 -14.38 -23.26
C GLN A 152 4.91 -15.52 -23.77
N ALA A 153 4.42 -16.76 -23.74
CA ALA A 153 5.15 -17.93 -24.23
C ALA A 153 5.47 -17.87 -25.73
N GLN A 154 4.76 -17.04 -26.51
CA GLN A 154 5.03 -16.78 -27.92
C GLN A 154 6.20 -15.80 -28.15
N GLY A 155 6.81 -15.32 -27.07
CA GLY A 155 7.99 -14.44 -27.12
C GLY A 155 7.70 -12.98 -26.86
N HIS A 156 6.46 -12.62 -26.48
CA HIS A 156 6.11 -11.24 -26.13
C HIS A 156 6.51 -10.93 -24.68
N ALA A 157 7.40 -9.95 -24.50
CA ALA A 157 7.89 -9.56 -23.19
C ALA A 157 6.86 -8.64 -22.49
N LEU A 158 6.14 -9.19 -21.54
CA LEU A 158 5.11 -8.49 -20.78
C LEU A 158 5.33 -8.63 -19.27
N ASP A 159 4.88 -7.63 -18.54
CA ASP A 159 4.67 -7.70 -17.09
C ASP A 159 3.18 -7.54 -16.81
N VAL A 160 2.59 -8.57 -16.23
CA VAL A 160 1.15 -8.63 -16.01
C VAL A 160 0.86 -8.12 -14.59
N GLY A 161 0.27 -6.95 -14.52
CA GLY A 161 -0.13 -6.35 -13.25
C GLY A 161 -1.37 -7.00 -12.65
N GLU A 162 -1.66 -6.60 -11.43
CA GLU A 162 -2.85 -7.06 -10.71
C GLU A 162 -4.12 -6.44 -11.29
N VAL A 163 -5.21 -7.19 -11.21
CA VAL A 163 -6.55 -6.69 -11.49
C VAL A 163 -7.08 -5.97 -10.26
N ARG A 164 -7.41 -4.70 -10.38
CA ARG A 164 -8.09 -3.91 -9.35
C ARG A 164 -9.58 -3.93 -9.60
N PHE A 165 -10.33 -4.44 -8.64
CA PHE A 165 -11.78 -4.40 -8.68
C PHE A 165 -12.27 -3.15 -7.96
N MET A 166 -13.14 -2.40 -8.62
CA MET A 166 -13.66 -1.15 -8.11
C MET A 166 -15.19 -1.20 -8.07
N VAL A 167 -15.75 -0.56 -7.05
CA VAL A 167 -17.19 -0.30 -6.99
C VAL A 167 -17.42 1.00 -7.74
N GLY A 168 -18.24 0.96 -8.76
CA GLY A 168 -18.69 2.18 -9.45
C GLY A 168 -19.40 3.08 -8.46
N ASN A 169 -19.29 4.39 -8.65
CA ASN A 169 -19.74 5.46 -7.75
C ASN A 169 -21.02 5.11 -6.97
N LEU A 170 -20.84 5.16 -5.63
CA LEU A 170 -21.94 5.30 -4.68
C LEU A 170 -22.52 6.71 -4.78
#